data_32c71edfabae6f7db58d0068a14fb7d1
#
_entry.id   32c71edfabae6f7db58d0068a14fb7d1
#
_cell.length_a   1.000
_cell.length_b   1.000
_cell.length_c   1.000
_cell.angle_alpha   90.00
_cell.angle_beta   90.00
_cell.angle_gamma   90.00
#
_symmetry.space_group_name_H-M   'P 1'
#
loop_
_entity.id
_entity.type
_entity.pdbx_description
1 polymer ?
#
loop_
_entity_poly.entity_id
_entity_poly.type
_entity_poly.pdbx_seq_one_letter_code
_entity_poly.pdbx_strand_id
1 'polypeptide(L)'
;MGIGRKLVGALEKALSERGVLTVFLGTDDERFATSLSDGNLFENLYEKMANVRNYKGHPYEFYEKAGYQIVGVIPNANGWNKPDIIMAKNIAKNGERYD
;
A
#
# COMPACT_ATOMS: atom_id res chain seq x y z
N MET A 1 12.79 -10.22 -7.68
CA MET A 1 11.46 -10.09 -7.03
C MET A 1 11.10 -11.27 -6.14
N GLY A 2 11.49 -12.48 -6.48
CA GLY A 2 11.21 -13.66 -5.66
C GLY A 2 11.76 -13.58 -4.24
N ILE A 3 12.98 -13.05 -4.09
CA ILE A 3 13.61 -12.92 -2.76
C ILE A 3 12.84 -11.94 -1.88
N GLY A 4 12.49 -10.78 -2.43
CA GLY A 4 11.73 -9.79 -1.67
C GLY A 4 10.37 -10.32 -1.22
N ARG A 5 9.69 -11.07 -2.09
CA ARG A 5 8.42 -11.69 -1.78
C ARG A 5 8.55 -12.74 -0.69
N LYS A 6 9.60 -13.53 -0.74
CA LYS A 6 9.86 -14.56 0.28
C LYS A 6 10.12 -13.92 1.65
N LEU A 7 10.87 -12.83 1.68
CA LEU A 7 11.16 -12.13 2.93
C LEU A 7 9.89 -11.55 3.54
N VAL A 8 9.07 -10.91 2.71
CA VAL A 8 7.79 -10.35 3.18
C VAL A 8 6.90 -11.48 3.70
N GLY A 9 6.79 -12.57 2.96
CA GLY A 9 5.98 -13.72 3.38
C GLY A 9 6.45 -14.34 4.68
N ALA A 10 7.77 -14.48 4.86
CA ALA A 10 8.33 -15.02 6.10
C ALA A 10 8.03 -14.12 7.29
N LEU A 11 8.15 -12.81 7.10
CA LEU A 11 7.84 -11.83 8.14
C LEU A 11 6.36 -11.90 8.51
N GLU A 12 5.49 -11.93 7.51
CA GLU A 12 4.04 -11.99 7.73
C GLU A 12 3.66 -13.25 8.52
N LYS A 13 4.26 -14.39 8.17
CA LYS A 13 4.00 -15.64 8.88
C LYS A 13 4.42 -15.53 10.34
N ALA A 14 5.60 -15.00 10.61
CA ALA A 14 6.09 -14.83 11.96
C ALA A 14 5.18 -13.91 12.78
N LEU A 15 4.73 -12.83 12.18
CA LEU A 15 3.84 -11.88 12.84
C LEU A 15 2.46 -12.49 13.09
N SER A 16 1.94 -13.23 12.12
CA SER A 16 0.66 -13.92 12.27
C SER A 16 0.70 -14.93 13.41
N GLU A 17 1.79 -15.67 13.54
CA GLU A 17 1.96 -16.62 14.62
C GLU A 17 1.99 -15.95 16.00
N ARG A 18 2.35 -14.67 16.04
CA ARG A 18 2.34 -13.87 17.27
C ARG A 18 1.01 -13.16 17.51
N GLY A 19 0.02 -13.41 16.69
CA GLY A 19 -1.31 -12.85 16.87
C GLY A 19 -1.53 -11.49 16.20
N VAL A 20 -0.61 -11.04 15.37
CA VAL A 20 -0.80 -9.81 14.59
C VAL A 20 -1.87 -10.04 13.54
N LEU A 21 -2.82 -9.13 13.43
CA LEU A 21 -3.96 -9.25 12.51
C LEU A 21 -3.73 -8.56 11.19
N THR A 22 -3.07 -7.41 11.22
CA THR A 22 -2.90 -6.57 10.03
C THR A 22 -1.48 -6.03 10.00
N VAL A 23 -0.87 -6.08 8.82
CA VAL A 23 0.38 -5.38 8.55
C VAL A 23 0.05 -4.20 7.65
N PHE A 24 0.60 -3.04 7.97
CA PHE A 24 0.45 -1.88 7.10
C PHE A 24 1.81 -1.22 6.88
N LEU A 25 1.89 -0.46 5.79
CA LEU A 25 3.11 0.25 5.43
C LEU A 25 2.75 1.51 4.64
N GLY A 26 3.70 2.45 4.61
CA GLY A 26 3.61 3.59 3.74
C GLY A 26 4.61 3.43 2.61
N THR A 27 4.19 3.76 1.41
CA THR A 27 5.07 3.78 0.25
C THR A 27 4.89 5.11 -0.48
N ASP A 28 5.87 6.00 -0.34
CA ASP A 28 5.80 7.36 -0.83
C ASP A 28 5.85 7.46 -2.34
N ASP A 29 5.15 8.43 -2.90
CA ASP A 29 5.34 8.80 -4.29
C ASP A 29 6.07 10.15 -4.36
N GLU A 30 7.39 10.10 -4.31
CA GLU A 30 8.23 11.29 -4.36
C GLU A 30 8.73 11.62 -5.77
N ARG A 31 8.37 10.80 -6.75
CA ARG A 31 8.91 10.89 -8.11
C ARG A 31 7.81 11.08 -9.15
N PHE A 32 6.64 11.47 -8.70
CA PHE A 32 5.47 11.64 -9.58
C PHE A 32 5.24 10.39 -10.44
N ALA A 33 5.35 9.24 -9.80
CA ALA A 33 5.29 7.95 -10.48
C ALA A 33 3.89 7.39 -10.60
N THR A 34 2.90 8.00 -9.94
CA THR A 34 1.51 7.54 -9.98
C THR A 34 0.56 8.69 -10.29
N SER A 35 -0.68 8.34 -10.65
CA SER A 35 -1.73 9.32 -10.88
C SER A 35 -2.15 10.08 -9.61
N LEU A 36 -1.74 9.59 -8.44
CA LEU A 36 -2.02 10.26 -7.17
C LEU A 36 -1.18 11.54 -7.01
N SER A 37 -0.19 11.72 -7.86
CA SER A 37 0.67 12.92 -7.88
C SER A 37 0.21 13.94 -8.93
N ASP A 38 -0.92 13.74 -9.58
CA ASP A 38 -1.33 14.55 -10.75
C ASP A 38 -1.92 15.91 -10.40
N GLY A 39 -2.00 16.29 -9.17
CA GLY A 39 -2.59 17.57 -8.79
C GLY A 39 -3.13 17.53 -7.38
N ASN A 40 -4.17 18.33 -7.12
CA ASN A 40 -4.74 18.40 -5.78
C ASN A 40 -5.46 17.11 -5.42
N LEU A 41 -4.77 16.28 -4.63
CA LEU A 41 -5.30 14.97 -4.25
C LEU A 41 -6.52 15.06 -3.32
N PHE A 42 -6.71 16.21 -2.65
CA PHE A 42 -7.91 16.39 -1.81
C PHE A 42 -9.20 16.45 -2.63
N GLU A 43 -9.10 16.84 -3.90
CA GLU A 43 -10.28 16.85 -4.77
C GLU A 43 -10.57 15.44 -5.28
N ASN A 44 -11.78 14.97 -5.03
CA ASN A 44 -12.20 13.63 -5.46
C ASN A 44 -11.25 12.54 -4.98
N LEU A 45 -10.85 12.64 -3.72
CA LEU A 45 -9.83 11.77 -3.12
C LEU A 45 -10.12 10.28 -3.32
N TYR A 46 -11.32 9.85 -2.98
CA TYR A 46 -11.65 8.43 -3.02
C TYR A 46 -11.70 7.89 -4.44
N GLU A 47 -12.19 8.70 -5.37
CA GLU A 47 -12.21 8.31 -6.77
C GLU A 47 -10.80 8.17 -7.33
N LYS A 48 -9.91 9.08 -6.95
CA LYS A 48 -8.51 9.01 -7.39
C LYS A 48 -7.80 7.80 -6.83
N MET A 49 -8.09 7.42 -5.59
CA MET A 49 -7.55 6.19 -5.01
C MET A 49 -8.04 4.96 -5.77
N ALA A 50 -9.33 4.92 -6.06
CA ALA A 50 -9.93 3.78 -6.76
C ALA A 50 -9.40 3.62 -8.19
N ASN A 51 -9.00 4.71 -8.82
CA ASN A 51 -8.57 4.72 -10.22
C ASN A 51 -7.07 4.99 -10.37
N VAL A 52 -6.28 4.67 -9.37
CA VAL A 52 -4.85 4.90 -9.40
C VAL A 52 -4.18 4.21 -10.59
N ARG A 53 -3.26 4.94 -11.23
CA ARG A 53 -2.44 4.40 -12.32
C ARG A 53 -0.97 4.55 -12.00
N ASN A 54 -0.21 3.55 -12.38
CA ASN A 54 1.23 3.53 -12.16
C ASN A 54 1.94 3.95 -13.44
N TYR A 55 2.58 5.12 -13.40
CA TYR A 55 3.25 5.67 -14.58
C TYR A 55 4.70 5.19 -14.72
N LYS A 56 5.38 4.94 -13.61
CA LYS A 56 6.84 4.75 -13.62
C LYS A 56 7.29 3.59 -12.73
N GLY A 57 6.50 2.54 -12.64
CA GLY A 57 6.89 1.37 -11.85
C GLY A 57 6.95 1.61 -10.36
N HIS A 58 6.00 2.37 -9.83
CA HIS A 58 5.94 2.62 -8.40
C HIS A 58 5.75 1.31 -7.62
N PRO A 59 6.41 1.15 -6.46
CA PRO A 59 6.36 -0.09 -5.68
C PRO A 59 4.98 -0.55 -5.20
N TYR A 60 3.95 0.32 -5.24
CA TYR A 60 2.64 -0.10 -4.74
C TYR A 60 2.12 -1.36 -5.45
N GLU A 61 2.44 -1.52 -6.74
CA GLU A 61 2.01 -2.72 -7.46
C GLU A 61 2.69 -3.99 -6.96
N PHE A 62 3.95 -3.88 -6.53
CA PHE A 62 4.64 -5.01 -5.89
C PHE A 62 3.86 -5.47 -4.67
N TYR A 63 3.43 -4.50 -3.84
CA TYR A 63 2.68 -4.83 -2.64
C TYR A 63 1.28 -5.35 -2.96
N GLU A 64 0.64 -4.84 -3.99
CA GLU A 64 -0.65 -5.38 -4.42
C GLU A 64 -0.52 -6.85 -4.81
N LYS A 65 0.53 -7.20 -5.53
CA LYS A 65 0.78 -8.60 -5.91
C LYS A 65 1.10 -9.47 -4.70
N ALA A 66 1.59 -8.88 -3.64
CA ALA A 66 1.84 -9.59 -2.39
C ALA A 66 0.60 -9.66 -1.48
N GLY A 67 -0.54 -9.13 -1.94
CA GLY A 67 -1.80 -9.22 -1.22
C GLY A 67 -2.19 -7.97 -0.44
N TYR A 68 -1.42 -6.89 -0.56
CA TYR A 68 -1.76 -5.64 0.12
C TYR A 68 -2.77 -4.84 -0.69
N GLN A 69 -3.52 -3.99 -0.01
CA GLN A 69 -4.47 -3.09 -0.64
C GLN A 69 -4.14 -1.66 -0.24
N ILE A 70 -4.40 -0.72 -1.13
CA ILE A 70 -4.32 0.69 -0.78
C ILE A 70 -5.51 0.99 0.14
N VAL A 71 -5.23 1.42 1.35
CA VAL A 71 -6.28 1.74 2.34
C VAL A 71 -6.37 3.23 2.61
N GLY A 72 -5.44 4.01 2.12
CA GLY A 72 -5.47 5.44 2.28
C GLY A 72 -4.30 6.12 1.60
N VAL A 73 -4.37 7.45 1.54
CA VAL A 73 -3.27 8.28 1.05
C VAL A 73 -3.21 9.52 1.93
N ILE A 74 -2.01 10.05 2.09
CA ILE A 74 -1.83 11.31 2.81
C ILE A 74 -1.31 12.32 1.79
N PRO A 75 -2.18 13.26 1.35
CA PRO A 75 -1.77 14.24 0.35
C PRO A 75 -0.60 15.09 0.84
N ASN A 76 0.32 15.39 -0.05
CA ASN A 76 1.45 16.29 0.22
C ASN A 76 2.33 15.86 1.39
N ALA A 77 2.32 14.58 1.75
CA ALA A 77 3.07 14.10 2.92
C ALA A 77 4.57 14.34 2.80
N ASN A 78 5.12 14.32 1.59
CA ASN A 78 6.55 14.46 1.32
C ASN A 78 6.87 15.72 0.51
N GLY A 79 5.93 16.66 0.44
CA GLY A 79 6.03 17.87 -0.38
C GLY A 79 4.86 17.98 -1.34
N TRP A 80 4.81 19.07 -2.10
CA TRP A 80 3.71 19.29 -3.03
C TRP A 80 3.56 18.15 -4.03
N ASN A 81 2.36 17.56 -4.06
CA ASN A 81 1.99 16.46 -4.94
C ASN A 81 2.87 15.21 -4.76
N LYS A 82 3.40 15.05 -3.55
CA LYS A 82 4.19 13.88 -3.19
C LYS A 82 3.50 13.14 -2.04
N PRO A 83 2.44 12.39 -2.32
CA PRO A 83 1.66 11.74 -1.27
C PRO A 83 2.38 10.53 -0.68
N ASP A 84 1.91 10.12 0.49
CA ASP A 84 2.25 8.83 1.07
C ASP A 84 1.08 7.89 0.80
N ILE A 85 1.37 6.73 0.23
CA ILE A 85 0.35 5.73 -0.08
C ILE A 85 0.39 4.68 1.03
N ILE A 86 -0.72 4.54 1.75
CA ILE A 86 -0.80 3.61 2.87
C ILE A 86 -1.45 2.32 2.38
N MET A 87 -0.75 1.21 2.62
CA MET A 87 -1.21 -0.11 2.20
C MET A 87 -1.31 -1.04 3.39
N ALA A 88 -2.23 -1.97 3.34
CA ALA A 88 -2.44 -2.90 4.44
C ALA A 88 -2.85 -4.27 3.93
N LYS A 89 -2.54 -5.28 4.75
CA LYS A 89 -2.87 -6.67 4.45
C LYS A 89 -3.36 -7.37 5.71
N ASN A 90 -4.42 -8.14 5.58
CA ASN A 90 -4.90 -9.01 6.65
C ASN A 90 -4.00 -10.25 6.71
N ILE A 91 -3.35 -10.47 7.84
CA ILE A 91 -2.52 -11.65 8.06
C ILE A 91 -3.03 -12.49 9.24
N ALA A 92 -4.26 -12.26 9.66
CA ALA A 92 -4.85 -13.04 10.76
C ALA A 92 -4.84 -14.52 10.42
N LYS A 93 -4.62 -15.34 11.41
CA LYS A 93 -4.61 -16.80 11.23
C LYS A 93 -5.94 -17.28 10.67
N ASN A 94 -5.85 -18.13 9.64
CA ASN A 94 -7.01 -18.81 9.04
C ASN A 94 -8.06 -17.85 8.46
N GLY A 95 -7.71 -16.59 8.25
CA GLY A 95 -8.63 -15.61 7.68
C GLY A 95 -9.89 -15.39 8.48
N GLU A 96 -9.89 -15.76 9.73
CA GLU A 96 -11.04 -15.64 10.61
C GLU A 96 -11.27 -14.22 11.10
N ARG A 97 -12.39 -13.95 11.73
CA ARG A 97 -12.75 -12.66 12.36
C ARG A 97 -13.50 -11.68 11.50
N TYR A 98 -13.82 -12.04 10.30
CA TYR A 98 -14.67 -11.21 9.46
C TYR A 98 -16.02 -11.90 9.29
N ASP A 99 -16.66 -12.11 10.40
CA ASP A 99 -18.00 -12.72 10.44
C ASP A 99 -19.08 -11.68 10.70
#